data_1fbeb7a693aa243b2e2e9916d3063e5c
#
_entry.id   1fbeb7a693aa243b2e2e9916d3063e5c
#
_cell.length_a   1.000
_cell.length_b   1.000
_cell.length_c   1.000
_cell.angle_alpha   90.00
_cell.angle_beta   90.00
_cell.angle_gamma   90.00
#
_symmetry.space_group_name_H-M   'P 1'
#
loop_
_entity.id
_entity.type
_entity.pdbx_description
1 polymer ?
#
loop_
_entity_poly.entity_id
_entity_poly.type
_entity_poly.pdbx_seq_one_letter_code
_entity_poly.pdbx_strand_id
1 'polypeptide(L)'
;MSGGAVGAHDGTLTMLCGGDVRAFEQCRDPLEAVSSTITHLGPLGAGMVGELACNLILGVGRLAIGEAFAMARRAGLDTDTLYETLTTCTADSRQLRALESALLRDEYPVRIFHGIKDLSAAVDSGRAVGQAMPVMSLTRELYQLIDARAGGLSGSDEVIRFLFDT
;
A
#
# COMPACT_ATOMS: atom_id res chain seq x y z
N MET A 1 -9.68 6.70 0.53
CA MET A 1 -9.58 6.77 -0.94
C MET A 1 -8.30 6.09 -1.40
N SER A 2 -8.34 5.41 -2.54
CA SER A 2 -7.18 4.72 -3.13
C SER A 2 -6.89 5.29 -4.53
N GLY A 3 -5.61 5.34 -4.94
CA GLY A 3 -5.16 5.85 -6.23
C GLY A 3 -4.03 6.89 -6.15
N GLY A 4 -3.79 7.46 -4.98
CA GLY A 4 -2.72 8.43 -4.73
C GLY A 4 -2.83 9.70 -5.58
N ALA A 5 -1.73 10.42 -5.73
CA ALA A 5 -1.68 11.67 -6.50
C ALA A 5 -1.99 11.46 -7.99
N VAL A 6 -1.56 10.34 -8.56
CA VAL A 6 -1.83 10.00 -9.96
C VAL A 6 -3.32 9.80 -10.18
N GLY A 7 -3.97 8.97 -9.35
CA GLY A 7 -5.41 8.77 -9.45
C GLY A 7 -6.22 10.04 -9.22
N ALA A 8 -5.74 10.94 -8.35
CA ALA A 8 -6.39 12.24 -8.15
C ALA A 8 -6.27 13.15 -9.37
N HIS A 9 -5.09 13.18 -10.01
CA HIS A 9 -4.87 13.97 -11.22
C HIS A 9 -5.71 13.44 -12.40
N ASP A 10 -5.79 12.13 -12.55
CA ASP A 10 -6.43 11.47 -13.69
C ASP A 10 -7.94 11.22 -13.48
N GLY A 11 -8.51 11.59 -12.33
CA GLY A 11 -9.91 11.33 -12.00
C GLY A 11 -10.22 9.84 -11.81
N THR A 12 -9.22 9.02 -11.49
CA THR A 12 -9.34 7.55 -11.42
C THR A 12 -9.30 7.00 -9.98
N LEU A 13 -9.56 7.85 -8.99
CA LEU A 13 -9.61 7.42 -7.60
C LEU A 13 -10.69 6.35 -7.37
N THR A 14 -10.43 5.47 -6.41
CA THR A 14 -11.45 4.64 -5.79
C THR A 14 -11.85 5.26 -4.46
N MET A 15 -13.12 5.63 -4.32
CA MET A 15 -13.68 6.18 -3.09
C MET A 15 -14.29 5.07 -2.24
N LEU A 16 -13.83 4.99 -1.00
CA LEU A 16 -14.32 4.07 0.02
C LEU A 16 -15.16 4.88 1.01
N CYS A 17 -16.46 4.83 0.87
CA CYS A 17 -17.38 5.69 1.62
C CYS A 17 -18.06 4.92 2.75
N GLY A 18 -18.33 5.61 3.85
CA GLY A 18 -19.14 5.11 4.97
C GLY A 18 -19.97 6.23 5.54
N GLY A 19 -21.17 5.90 6.03
CA GLY A 19 -22.09 6.87 6.60
C GLY A 19 -23.54 6.61 6.21
N ASP A 20 -24.38 7.60 6.42
CA ASP A 20 -25.78 7.55 6.02
C ASP A 20 -25.92 7.43 4.49
N VAL A 21 -26.78 6.52 4.02
CA VAL A 21 -26.98 6.23 2.59
C VAL A 21 -27.51 7.44 1.84
N ARG A 22 -28.42 8.23 2.44
CA ARG A 22 -29.00 9.41 1.79
C ARG A 22 -27.93 10.50 1.62
N ALA A 23 -27.12 10.71 2.65
CA ALA A 23 -26.00 11.64 2.56
C ALA A 23 -24.98 11.19 1.51
N PHE A 24 -24.69 9.89 1.43
CA PHE A 24 -23.84 9.32 0.39
C PHE A 24 -24.37 9.60 -1.01
N GLU A 25 -25.66 9.35 -1.26
CA GLU A 25 -26.27 9.61 -2.58
C GLU A 25 -26.28 11.11 -2.94
N GLN A 26 -26.44 12.00 -1.97
CA GLN A 26 -26.33 13.46 -2.20
C GLN A 26 -24.92 13.92 -2.57
N CYS A 27 -23.89 13.16 -2.17
CA CYS A 27 -22.49 13.46 -2.49
C CYS A 27 -22.00 12.73 -3.75
N ARG A 28 -22.84 11.96 -4.44
CA ARG A 28 -22.43 11.13 -5.57
C ARG A 28 -21.81 11.95 -6.69
N ASP A 29 -22.46 12.99 -7.17
CA ASP A 29 -21.98 13.80 -8.30
C ASP A 29 -20.60 14.41 -8.06
N PRO A 30 -20.29 15.08 -6.92
CA PRO A 30 -18.95 15.58 -6.65
C PRO A 30 -17.92 14.46 -6.48
N LEU A 31 -18.31 13.27 -6.01
CA LEU A 31 -17.40 12.13 -5.90
C LEU A 31 -17.07 11.55 -7.29
N GLU A 32 -18.04 11.48 -8.18
CA GLU A 32 -17.87 11.01 -9.59
C GLU A 32 -16.94 11.94 -10.38
N ALA A 33 -16.90 13.23 -10.05
CA ALA A 33 -16.02 14.19 -10.73
C ALA A 33 -14.51 13.90 -10.50
N VAL A 34 -14.14 13.15 -9.47
CA VAL A 34 -12.74 12.92 -9.07
C VAL A 34 -12.38 11.44 -8.98
N SER A 35 -13.31 10.54 -9.27
CA SER A 35 -13.12 9.10 -9.09
C SER A 35 -13.82 8.28 -10.14
N SER A 36 -13.24 7.12 -10.45
CA SER A 36 -13.84 6.15 -11.39
C SER A 36 -14.62 5.05 -10.67
N THR A 37 -14.45 4.91 -9.39
CA THR A 37 -15.12 3.89 -8.57
C THR A 37 -15.51 4.48 -7.23
N ILE A 38 -16.79 4.31 -6.88
CA ILE A 38 -17.33 4.80 -5.62
C ILE A 38 -18.08 3.65 -4.96
N THR A 39 -17.70 3.29 -3.75
CA THR A 39 -18.32 2.20 -3.01
C THR A 39 -18.78 2.67 -1.64
N HIS A 40 -20.06 2.49 -1.34
CA HIS A 40 -20.60 2.64 0.02
C HIS A 40 -20.38 1.33 0.80
N LEU A 41 -19.49 1.36 1.78
CA LEU A 41 -19.06 0.17 2.54
C LEU A 41 -19.91 -0.10 3.79
N GLY A 42 -20.78 0.85 4.19
CA GLY A 42 -21.61 0.67 5.38
C GLY A 42 -21.73 1.92 6.24
N PRO A 43 -21.97 1.78 7.55
CA PRO A 43 -22.21 2.90 8.45
C PRO A 43 -20.99 3.81 8.59
N LEU A 44 -21.14 4.87 9.39
CA LEU A 44 -20.05 5.81 9.69
C LEU A 44 -18.82 5.05 10.22
N GLY A 45 -17.67 5.32 9.62
CA GLY A 45 -16.40 4.64 9.90
C GLY A 45 -16.06 3.48 8.94
N ALA A 46 -17.04 2.88 8.23
CA ALA A 46 -16.78 1.75 7.33
C ALA A 46 -15.79 2.09 6.21
N GLY A 47 -15.85 3.29 5.66
CA GLY A 47 -14.89 3.77 4.66
C GLY A 47 -13.46 3.84 5.20
N MET A 48 -13.29 4.26 6.46
CA MET A 48 -11.97 4.27 7.12
C MET A 48 -11.44 2.85 7.32
N VAL A 49 -12.27 1.92 7.78
CA VAL A 49 -11.87 0.51 7.92
C VAL A 49 -11.45 -0.08 6.58
N GLY A 50 -12.18 0.23 5.50
CA GLY A 50 -11.81 -0.18 4.14
C GLY A 50 -10.46 0.38 3.69
N GLU A 51 -10.16 1.65 3.98
CA GLU A 51 -8.88 2.29 3.70
C GLU A 51 -7.74 1.65 4.50
N LEU A 52 -7.93 1.42 5.79
CA LEU A 52 -6.94 0.75 6.63
C LEU A 52 -6.66 -0.68 6.15
N ALA A 53 -7.68 -1.42 5.73
CA ALA A 53 -7.51 -2.75 5.15
C ALA A 53 -6.70 -2.71 3.85
N CYS A 54 -6.96 -1.73 2.98
CA CYS A 54 -6.19 -1.51 1.76
C CYS A 54 -4.70 -1.23 2.08
N ASN A 55 -4.43 -0.27 2.97
CA ASN A 55 -3.07 0.13 3.34
C ASN A 55 -2.31 -1.00 4.06
N LEU A 56 -3.02 -1.83 4.82
CA LEU A 56 -2.49 -3.04 5.43
C LEU A 56 -1.95 -4.02 4.37
N ILE A 57 -2.78 -4.35 3.39
CA ILE A 57 -2.39 -5.27 2.30
C ILE A 57 -1.21 -4.68 1.51
N LEU A 58 -1.23 -3.38 1.22
CA LEU A 58 -0.15 -2.71 0.52
C LEU A 58 1.17 -2.71 1.31
N GLY A 59 1.12 -2.43 2.62
CA GLY A 59 2.30 -2.40 3.48
C GLY A 59 2.99 -3.77 3.57
N VAL A 60 2.23 -4.81 3.87
CA VAL A 60 2.72 -6.21 3.95
C VAL A 60 3.22 -6.69 2.59
N GLY A 61 2.45 -6.44 1.53
CA GLY A 61 2.79 -6.88 0.18
C GLY A 61 4.10 -6.30 -0.32
N ARG A 62 4.40 -5.04 0.01
CA ARG A 62 5.66 -4.37 -0.36
C ARG A 62 6.87 -5.03 0.28
N LEU A 63 6.80 -5.36 1.57
CA LEU A 63 7.86 -6.12 2.25
C LEU A 63 8.05 -7.50 1.63
N ALA A 64 6.97 -8.25 1.43
CA ALA A 64 7.03 -9.59 0.87
C ALA A 64 7.63 -9.61 -0.55
N ILE A 65 7.24 -8.65 -1.41
CA ILE A 65 7.81 -8.49 -2.76
C ILE A 65 9.30 -8.15 -2.67
N GLY A 66 9.68 -7.20 -1.80
CA GLY A 66 11.08 -6.80 -1.62
C GLY A 66 11.95 -7.95 -1.14
N GLU A 67 11.51 -8.73 -0.15
CA GLU A 67 12.23 -9.91 0.35
C GLU A 67 12.39 -10.98 -0.73
N ALA A 68 11.34 -11.23 -1.53
CA ALA A 68 11.39 -12.19 -2.63
C ALA A 68 12.45 -11.81 -3.68
N PHE A 69 12.50 -10.54 -4.08
CA PHE A 69 13.49 -10.05 -5.03
C PHE A 69 14.90 -9.96 -4.43
N ALA A 70 15.04 -9.57 -3.17
CA ALA A 70 16.32 -9.59 -2.46
C ALA A 70 16.90 -11.03 -2.40
N MET A 71 16.07 -12.01 -2.04
CA MET A 71 16.43 -13.43 -2.06
C MET A 71 16.86 -13.88 -3.47
N ALA A 72 16.09 -13.53 -4.49
CA ALA A 72 16.38 -13.92 -5.86
C ALA A 72 17.71 -13.34 -6.37
N ARG A 73 17.99 -12.05 -6.12
CA ARG A 73 19.27 -11.39 -6.42
C ARG A 73 20.45 -12.14 -5.78
N ARG A 74 20.33 -12.50 -4.50
CA ARG A 74 21.38 -13.24 -3.77
C ARG A 74 21.55 -14.67 -4.26
N ALA A 75 20.49 -15.28 -4.77
CA ALA A 75 20.54 -16.60 -5.42
C ALA A 75 21.09 -16.56 -6.85
N GLY A 76 21.40 -15.37 -7.38
CA GLY A 76 21.93 -15.18 -8.73
C GLY A 76 20.87 -15.30 -9.84
N LEU A 77 19.58 -15.16 -9.51
CA LEU A 77 18.53 -15.12 -10.52
C LEU A 77 18.53 -13.76 -11.23
N ASP A 78 18.25 -13.80 -12.53
CA ASP A 78 17.95 -12.61 -13.31
C ASP A 78 16.61 -12.02 -12.87
N THR A 79 16.63 -10.78 -12.39
CA THR A 79 15.45 -10.15 -11.81
C THR A 79 14.43 -9.69 -12.84
N ASP A 80 14.86 -9.39 -14.07
CA ASP A 80 13.95 -9.05 -15.18
C ASP A 80 13.12 -10.29 -15.55
N THR A 81 13.80 -11.42 -15.79
CA THR A 81 13.14 -12.70 -16.06
C THR A 81 12.21 -13.13 -14.91
N LEU A 82 12.64 -12.92 -13.66
CA LEU A 82 11.78 -13.20 -12.50
C LEU A 82 10.53 -12.34 -12.51
N TYR A 83 10.68 -11.03 -12.72
CA TYR A 83 9.56 -10.09 -12.76
C TYR A 83 8.55 -10.47 -13.86
N GLU A 84 9.02 -10.66 -15.08
CA GLU A 84 8.18 -11.10 -16.20
C GLU A 84 7.43 -12.40 -15.87
N THR A 85 8.12 -13.37 -15.28
CA THR A 85 7.49 -14.63 -14.87
C THR A 85 6.41 -14.41 -13.80
N LEU A 86 6.72 -13.65 -12.75
CA LEU A 86 5.78 -13.41 -11.65
C LEU A 86 4.53 -12.66 -12.08
N THR A 87 4.64 -11.78 -13.10
CA THR A 87 3.47 -11.10 -13.67
C THR A 87 2.52 -11.99 -14.44
N THR A 88 2.90 -13.23 -14.72
CA THR A 88 2.05 -14.27 -15.32
C THR A 88 1.57 -15.31 -14.33
N CYS A 89 2.09 -15.27 -13.09
CA CYS A 89 1.78 -16.22 -12.03
C CYS A 89 0.67 -15.71 -11.11
N THR A 90 0.24 -16.54 -10.16
CA THR A 90 -0.72 -16.16 -9.10
C THR A 90 -0.20 -15.08 -8.15
N ALA A 91 1.09 -14.78 -8.20
CA ALA A 91 1.73 -13.69 -7.45
C ALA A 91 1.53 -12.31 -8.10
N ASP A 92 0.99 -12.25 -9.32
CA ASP A 92 0.72 -10.97 -10.00
C ASP A 92 -0.21 -10.08 -9.17
N SER A 93 0.15 -8.81 -9.09
CA SER A 93 -0.63 -7.79 -8.41
C SER A 93 -0.34 -6.39 -8.95
N ARG A 94 -1.30 -5.47 -8.81
CA ARG A 94 -1.06 -4.05 -9.12
C ARG A 94 0.16 -3.50 -8.35
N GLN A 95 0.41 -4.03 -7.16
CA GLN A 95 1.54 -3.59 -6.34
C GLN A 95 2.88 -4.10 -6.88
N LEU A 96 2.97 -5.36 -7.31
CA LEU A 96 4.17 -5.90 -7.98
C LEU A 96 4.51 -5.02 -9.19
N ARG A 97 3.51 -4.73 -10.03
CA ARG A 97 3.68 -3.90 -11.22
C ARG A 97 4.07 -2.45 -10.89
N ALA A 98 3.55 -1.88 -9.80
CA ALA A 98 3.88 -0.52 -9.38
C ALA A 98 5.30 -0.38 -8.81
N LEU A 99 5.95 -1.49 -8.46
CA LEU A 99 7.31 -1.53 -7.92
C LEU A 99 8.37 -1.86 -8.99
N GLU A 100 7.99 -2.01 -10.26
CA GLU A 100 8.90 -2.40 -11.34
C GLU A 100 10.21 -1.60 -11.35
N SER A 101 10.14 -0.27 -11.35
CA SER A 101 11.34 0.56 -11.39
C SER A 101 12.23 0.38 -10.15
N ALA A 102 11.63 0.21 -8.97
CA ALA A 102 12.38 -0.03 -7.74
C ALA A 102 13.05 -1.42 -7.73
N LEU A 103 12.38 -2.42 -8.31
CA LEU A 103 12.85 -3.80 -8.33
C LEU A 103 13.93 -4.06 -9.38
N LEU A 104 13.81 -3.42 -10.55
CA LEU A 104 14.64 -3.73 -11.72
C LEU A 104 15.70 -2.66 -12.03
N ARG A 105 15.45 -1.39 -11.65
CA ARG A 105 16.29 -0.25 -12.05
C ARG A 105 16.89 0.48 -10.86
N ASP A 106 16.65 0.00 -9.64
CA ASP A 106 17.06 0.68 -8.41
C ASP A 106 16.61 2.15 -8.36
N GLU A 107 15.46 2.46 -8.96
CA GLU A 107 14.85 3.78 -8.96
C GLU A 107 13.84 3.87 -7.81
N TYR A 108 14.13 4.71 -6.83
CA TYR A 108 13.31 4.89 -5.63
C TYR A 108 12.71 6.30 -5.61
N PRO A 109 11.65 6.56 -6.38
CA PRO A 109 11.06 7.89 -6.42
C PRO A 109 10.60 8.32 -5.02
N VAL A 110 11.01 9.53 -4.63
CA VAL A 110 10.61 10.12 -3.35
C VAL A 110 9.10 10.32 -3.36
N ARG A 111 8.39 9.45 -2.67
CA ARG A 111 6.96 9.57 -2.42
C ARG A 111 6.78 9.78 -0.92
N ILE A 112 6.06 10.82 -0.55
CA ILE A 112 5.72 11.06 0.85
C ILE A 112 4.93 9.84 1.34
N PHE A 113 5.53 9.12 2.30
CA PHE A 113 4.94 7.91 2.83
C PHE A 113 4.24 8.20 4.17
N HIS A 114 2.92 8.18 4.14
CA HIS A 114 2.12 8.25 5.37
C HIS A 114 1.85 6.86 5.99
N GLY A 115 2.54 5.82 5.51
CA GLY A 115 2.26 4.43 5.84
C GLY A 115 2.39 4.09 7.31
N ILE A 116 3.37 4.64 8.03
CA ILE A 116 3.55 4.35 9.47
C ILE A 116 2.31 4.80 10.26
N LYS A 117 1.75 5.97 9.93
CA LYS A 117 0.52 6.46 10.54
C LYS A 117 -0.65 5.51 10.26
N ASP A 118 -0.81 5.08 9.02
CA ASP A 118 -1.91 4.22 8.60
C ASP A 118 -1.74 2.80 9.16
N LEU A 119 -0.52 2.27 9.19
CA LEU A 119 -0.22 0.99 9.83
C LEU A 119 -0.51 1.03 11.34
N SER A 120 -0.19 2.13 12.02
CA SER A 120 -0.49 2.33 13.44
C SER A 120 -2.00 2.38 13.67
N ALA A 121 -2.73 3.15 12.88
CA ALA A 121 -4.19 3.23 12.95
C ALA A 121 -4.85 1.86 12.66
N ALA A 122 -4.30 1.06 11.74
CA ALA A 122 -4.80 -0.28 11.46
C ALA A 122 -4.60 -1.24 12.65
N VAL A 123 -3.44 -1.20 13.31
CA VAL A 123 -3.17 -2.01 14.52
C VAL A 123 -4.12 -1.62 15.65
N ASP A 124 -4.31 -0.32 15.88
CA ASP A 124 -5.19 0.18 16.94
C ASP A 124 -6.66 -0.15 16.66
N SER A 125 -7.09 -0.04 15.40
CA SER A 125 -8.45 -0.41 14.98
C SER A 125 -8.69 -1.91 15.15
N GLY A 126 -7.72 -2.75 14.82
CA GLY A 126 -7.81 -4.19 15.07
C GLY A 126 -7.96 -4.51 16.56
N ARG A 127 -7.14 -3.90 17.41
CA ARG A 127 -7.22 -4.04 18.87
C ARG A 127 -8.58 -3.61 19.43
N ALA A 128 -9.13 -2.51 18.92
CA ALA A 128 -10.42 -1.99 19.37
C ALA A 128 -11.58 -2.96 19.14
N VAL A 129 -11.47 -3.84 18.12
CA VAL A 129 -12.46 -4.87 17.81
C VAL A 129 -12.03 -6.27 18.29
N GLY A 130 -10.97 -6.37 19.09
CA GLY A 130 -10.48 -7.64 19.64
C GLY A 130 -9.73 -8.51 18.63
N GLN A 131 -9.35 -7.98 17.46
CA GLN A 131 -8.59 -8.71 16.45
C GLN A 131 -7.09 -8.60 16.70
N ALA A 132 -6.40 -9.74 16.84
CA ALA A 132 -4.95 -9.76 16.88
C ALA A 132 -4.35 -9.41 15.49
N MET A 133 -3.34 -8.53 15.47
CA MET A 133 -2.72 -8.02 14.25
C MET A 133 -1.19 -8.27 14.24
N PRO A 134 -0.72 -9.55 14.33
CA PRO A 134 0.71 -9.84 14.47
C PRO A 134 1.53 -9.44 13.24
N VAL A 135 1.05 -9.76 12.04
CA VAL A 135 1.73 -9.42 10.78
C VAL A 135 1.83 -7.90 10.63
N MET A 136 0.74 -7.20 10.93
CA MET A 136 0.68 -5.75 10.83
C MET A 136 1.59 -5.07 11.85
N SER A 137 1.65 -5.60 13.09
CA SER A 137 2.54 -5.06 14.13
C SER A 137 3.99 -5.19 13.71
N LEU A 138 4.40 -6.35 13.17
CA LEU A 138 5.74 -6.56 12.65
C LEU A 138 6.03 -5.62 11.46
N THR A 139 5.10 -5.52 10.52
CA THR A 139 5.22 -4.62 9.37
C THR A 139 5.45 -3.18 9.82
N ARG A 140 4.66 -2.68 10.76
CA ARG A 140 4.82 -1.33 11.32
C ARG A 140 6.20 -1.12 11.92
N GLU A 141 6.70 -2.05 12.74
CA GLU A 141 8.02 -1.96 13.36
C GLU A 141 9.14 -1.92 12.30
N LEU A 142 9.04 -2.73 11.24
CA LEU A 142 9.99 -2.71 10.14
C LEU A 142 9.99 -1.36 9.41
N TYR A 143 8.82 -0.82 9.12
CA TYR A 143 8.71 0.51 8.49
C TYR A 143 9.29 1.61 9.38
N GLN A 144 9.07 1.57 10.70
CA GLN A 144 9.67 2.52 11.63
C GLN A 144 11.19 2.41 11.66
N LEU A 145 11.73 1.18 11.62
CA LEU A 145 13.17 0.95 11.55
C LEU A 145 13.77 1.53 10.25
N ILE A 146 13.12 1.32 9.14
CA ILE A 146 13.55 1.83 7.82
C ILE A 146 13.53 3.36 7.81
N ASP A 147 12.43 3.95 8.28
CA ASP A 147 12.28 5.41 8.36
C ASP A 147 13.34 6.05 9.26
N ALA A 148 13.62 5.45 10.42
CA ALA A 148 14.66 5.92 11.31
C ALA A 148 16.06 5.88 10.67
N ARG A 149 16.36 4.85 9.86
CA ARG A 149 17.62 4.74 9.13
C ARG A 149 17.73 5.72 7.96
N ALA A 150 16.63 6.00 7.30
CA ALA A 150 16.54 6.94 6.18
C ALA A 150 16.45 8.42 6.64
N GLY A 151 16.46 8.69 7.94
CA GLY A 151 16.41 10.04 8.50
C GLY A 151 15.03 10.70 8.47
N GLY A 152 13.95 9.92 8.44
CA GLY A 152 12.57 10.43 8.52
C GLY A 152 12.02 11.02 7.21
N LEU A 153 12.68 10.78 6.09
CA LEU A 153 12.28 11.27 4.76
C LEU A 153 12.06 10.12 3.77
N SER A 154 11.82 8.92 4.28
CA SER A 154 11.70 7.73 3.45
C SER A 154 10.45 7.75 2.57
N GLY A 155 10.67 7.54 1.28
CA GLY A 155 9.60 7.19 0.34
C GLY A 155 9.11 5.76 0.55
N SER A 156 7.95 5.45 0.00
CA SER A 156 7.39 4.09 0.10
C SER A 156 8.30 3.00 -0.48
N ASP A 157 9.14 3.36 -1.43
CA ASP A 157 10.00 2.43 -2.17
C ASP A 157 11.39 2.26 -1.50
N GLU A 158 11.72 3.09 -0.49
CA GLU A 158 12.90 2.91 0.38
C GLU A 158 12.91 1.55 1.08
N VAL A 159 11.74 0.95 1.30
CA VAL A 159 11.61 -0.41 1.81
C VAL A 159 12.33 -1.41 0.90
N ILE A 160 12.21 -1.27 -0.41
CA ILE A 160 12.88 -2.15 -1.37
C ILE A 160 14.38 -1.94 -1.30
N ARG A 161 14.85 -0.67 -1.33
CA ARG A 161 16.27 -0.34 -1.19
C ARG A 161 16.86 -0.92 0.09
N PHE A 162 16.19 -0.71 1.22
CA PHE A 162 16.63 -1.26 2.50
C PHE A 162 16.82 -2.78 2.46
N LEU A 163 15.87 -3.51 1.85
CA LEU A 163 15.92 -4.97 1.74
C LEU A 163 17.01 -5.46 0.78
N PHE A 164 17.36 -4.66 -0.24
CA PHE A 164 18.46 -4.99 -1.14
C PHE A 164 19.84 -4.75 -0.52
N ASP A 165 19.95 -3.76 0.37
CA ASP A 165 21.20 -3.37 1.03
C ASP A 165 21.50 -4.23 2.29
N THR A 166 20.54 -5.01 2.79
CA THR A 166 20.72 -5.90 3.96
C THR A 166 21.11 -7.30 3.58
#